data_86bfa94f4f87cbd552d6773ef0b80ca1
#
_entry.id   86bfa94f4f87cbd552d6773ef0b80ca1
#
_cell.length_a   1.000
_cell.length_b   1.000
_cell.length_c   1.000
_cell.angle_alpha   90.00
_cell.angle_beta   90.00
_cell.angle_gamma   90.00
#
_symmetry.space_group_name_H-M   'P 1'
#
loop_
_entity.id
_entity.type
_entity.pdbx_description
1 polymer ?
#
loop_
_entity_poly.entity_id
_entity_poly.type
_entity_poly.pdbx_seq_one_letter_code
_entity_poly.pdbx_strand_id
1 'polypeptide(L)'
;MKTLYLAIISIFTFGLNSLLADELPKPQGDTILLSESEQGDYLVRRYLVRHSDDEARYSLKYSISATRLNSLIAGNTEELAELDKFMADIQQDTSIHLQRIEIVGYASPDGNARNNETLALSRAQKFRNMLDSRFNASTRYKVQLSSAVEPWKACDDGVEKSAIADKQKVLDILNLSSTPQSIESQLKAMPTVWSLFRNTILPSLRRVDMTAYYNTDTIFELRTLIEKPEPQQATAPQKRCSCPVIVEDEMIGIIVDMHPAKRHHKHNRHCPNGCR
;
A
#
# COMPACT_ATOMS: atom_id res chain seq x y z
N MET A 1 14.76 8.03 1.19
CA MET A 1 14.50 6.82 2.01
C MET A 1 13.00 6.57 1.96
N LYS A 2 12.56 5.74 1.02
CA LYS A 2 11.17 5.27 0.99
C LYS A 2 11.07 4.15 2.00
N THR A 3 10.33 4.40 3.06
CA THR A 3 10.10 3.44 4.15
C THR A 3 9.25 2.30 3.61
N LEU A 4 9.81 1.12 3.61
CA LEU A 4 9.08 -0.11 3.41
C LEU A 4 8.03 -0.19 4.53
N TYR A 5 6.75 -0.10 4.21
CA TYR A 5 5.68 -0.36 5.17
C TYR A 5 5.67 -1.85 5.49
N LEU A 6 6.43 -2.23 6.51
CA LEU A 6 6.14 -3.44 7.26
C LEU A 6 4.79 -3.21 7.94
N ALA A 7 3.81 -4.02 7.58
CA ALA A 7 2.53 -4.06 8.26
C ALA A 7 2.78 -4.39 9.75
N ILE A 8 2.75 -3.37 10.60
CA ILE A 8 2.71 -3.53 12.05
C ILE A 8 1.31 -4.00 12.38
N ILE A 9 1.20 -5.28 12.73
CA ILE A 9 0.00 -5.84 13.34
C ILE A 9 -0.17 -5.15 14.70
N SER A 10 -1.06 -4.17 14.77
CA SER A 10 -1.52 -3.59 16.02
C SER A 10 -2.34 -4.63 16.77
N ILE A 11 -1.80 -5.17 17.84
CA ILE A 11 -2.55 -5.96 18.81
C ILE A 11 -3.48 -5.02 19.57
N PHE A 12 -4.75 -5.01 19.18
CA PHE A 12 -5.81 -4.38 19.95
C PHE A 12 -6.18 -5.29 21.13
N THR A 13 -5.90 -4.83 22.36
CA THR A 13 -6.46 -5.42 23.57
C THR A 13 -7.95 -5.06 23.64
N PHE A 14 -8.80 -6.04 23.37
CA PHE A 14 -10.25 -5.91 23.60
C PHE A 14 -10.59 -6.31 25.03
N GLY A 15 -11.26 -5.39 25.71
CA GLY A 15 -11.94 -5.62 26.99
C GLY A 15 -13.12 -6.60 26.81
N LEU A 16 -13.30 -7.46 27.81
CA LEU A 16 -14.44 -8.37 27.95
C LEU A 16 -15.76 -7.62 27.82
N ASN A 17 -16.61 -7.99 26.87
CA ASN A 17 -18.06 -8.13 27.08
C ASN A 17 -18.77 -8.81 25.90
N SER A 18 -19.66 -9.75 26.28
CA SER A 18 -20.77 -10.38 25.54
C SER A 18 -20.49 -11.42 24.45
N LEU A 19 -20.79 -12.64 24.83
CA LEU A 19 -21.17 -13.81 24.04
C LEU A 19 -22.10 -13.50 22.89
N LEU A 20 -21.63 -13.67 21.65
CA LEU A 20 -22.45 -14.05 20.50
C LEU A 20 -21.56 -14.86 19.55
N ALA A 21 -22.14 -15.89 18.95
CA ALA A 21 -21.53 -16.89 18.11
C ALA A 21 -20.37 -16.36 17.24
N ASP A 22 -19.23 -16.96 17.43
CA ASP A 22 -17.93 -16.57 16.92
C ASP A 22 -17.87 -16.70 15.38
N GLU A 23 -18.13 -15.61 14.65
CA GLU A 23 -17.63 -15.52 13.30
C GLU A 23 -16.12 -15.21 13.41
N LEU A 24 -15.29 -16.25 13.16
CA LEU A 24 -13.86 -16.08 12.97
C LEU A 24 -13.59 -14.89 12.04
N PRO A 25 -12.60 -14.05 12.31
CA PRO A 25 -12.33 -12.85 11.53
C PRO A 25 -12.11 -13.24 10.06
N LYS A 26 -13.07 -12.87 9.20
CA LYS A 26 -12.94 -13.04 7.76
C LYS A 26 -11.79 -12.14 7.29
N PRO A 27 -10.87 -12.64 6.47
CA PRO A 27 -9.83 -11.78 5.90
C PRO A 27 -10.50 -10.62 5.15
N GLN A 28 -9.96 -9.41 5.34
CA GLN A 28 -10.44 -8.21 4.63
C GLN A 28 -10.08 -8.33 3.15
N GLY A 29 -11.06 -8.17 2.27
CA GLY A 29 -10.92 -8.26 0.81
C GLY A 29 -11.91 -9.26 0.21
N ASP A 30 -11.90 -9.35 -1.11
CA ASP A 30 -12.66 -10.38 -1.84
C ASP A 30 -12.06 -11.75 -1.56
N THR A 31 -12.81 -12.58 -0.84
CA THR A 31 -12.34 -13.86 -0.33
C THR A 31 -13.03 -15.01 -1.07
N ILE A 32 -12.24 -15.91 -1.65
CA ILE A 32 -12.71 -17.09 -2.37
C ILE A 32 -12.17 -18.34 -1.65
N LEU A 33 -13.06 -19.28 -1.26
CA LEU A 33 -12.64 -20.57 -0.73
C LEU A 33 -12.02 -21.42 -1.87
N LEU A 34 -10.75 -21.76 -1.76
CA LEU A 34 -10.03 -22.59 -2.75
C LEU A 34 -10.16 -24.07 -2.46
N SER A 35 -10.03 -24.46 -1.19
CA SER A 35 -10.10 -25.86 -0.79
C SER A 35 -10.48 -25.99 0.68
N GLU A 36 -11.11 -27.12 1.00
CA GLU A 36 -11.38 -27.58 2.35
C GLU A 36 -10.93 -29.05 2.45
N SER A 37 -10.18 -29.39 3.50
CA SER A 37 -9.68 -30.76 3.73
C SER A 37 -9.48 -31.03 5.20
N GLU A 38 -9.69 -32.27 5.62
CA GLU A 38 -9.38 -32.72 6.97
C GLU A 38 -7.90 -33.15 7.04
N GLN A 39 -7.17 -32.64 8.00
CA GLN A 39 -5.77 -32.97 8.28
C GLN A 39 -5.61 -33.32 9.76
N GLY A 40 -5.66 -34.60 10.08
CA GLY A 40 -5.67 -35.08 11.47
C GLY A 40 -6.93 -34.64 12.20
N ASP A 41 -6.76 -33.86 13.26
CA ASP A 41 -7.87 -33.33 14.06
C ASP A 41 -8.33 -31.92 13.61
N TYR A 42 -7.81 -31.44 12.47
CA TYR A 42 -8.12 -30.10 11.97
C TYR A 42 -8.86 -30.14 10.64
N LEU A 43 -9.86 -29.29 10.51
CA LEU A 43 -10.44 -28.86 9.25
C LEU A 43 -9.62 -27.68 8.73
N VAL A 44 -8.93 -27.89 7.60
CA VAL A 44 -8.06 -26.89 6.96
C VAL A 44 -8.80 -26.31 5.77
N ARG A 45 -9.02 -24.99 5.82
CA ARG A 45 -9.62 -24.19 4.74
C ARG A 45 -8.58 -23.24 4.17
N ARG A 46 -8.43 -23.25 2.84
CA ARG A 46 -7.59 -22.31 2.11
C ARG A 46 -8.45 -21.30 1.37
N TYR A 47 -8.14 -20.05 1.57
CA TYR A 47 -8.82 -18.93 0.93
C TYR A 47 -7.85 -18.16 0.06
N LEU A 48 -8.32 -17.75 -1.14
CA LEU A 48 -7.70 -16.68 -1.89
C LEU A 48 -8.28 -15.35 -1.40
N VAL A 49 -7.41 -14.45 -0.99
CA VAL A 49 -7.77 -13.08 -0.60
C VAL A 49 -7.19 -12.15 -1.65
N ARG A 50 -8.06 -11.43 -2.36
CA ARG A 50 -7.65 -10.43 -3.33
C ARG A 50 -7.62 -9.05 -2.69
N HIS A 51 -6.45 -8.43 -2.70
CA HIS A 51 -6.28 -7.03 -2.37
C HIS A 51 -6.37 -6.24 -3.67
N SER A 52 -7.34 -5.32 -3.75
CA SER A 52 -7.55 -4.44 -4.90
C SER A 52 -7.01 -3.04 -4.62
N ASP A 53 -6.81 -2.29 -5.71
CA ASP A 53 -6.42 -0.88 -5.67
C ASP A 53 -5.04 -0.57 -5.07
N ASP A 54 -4.11 -1.53 -5.12
CA ASP A 54 -2.71 -1.27 -4.87
C ASP A 54 -2.10 -0.40 -5.96
N GLU A 55 -1.18 0.48 -5.60
CA GLU A 55 -0.50 1.33 -6.56
C GLU A 55 1.01 1.45 -6.30
N ALA A 56 1.79 1.42 -7.37
CA ALA A 56 3.22 1.73 -7.37
C ALA A 56 3.47 2.99 -8.19
N ARG A 57 4.24 3.93 -7.64
CA ARG A 57 4.50 5.23 -8.25
C ARG A 57 5.99 5.45 -8.45
N TYR A 58 6.34 5.92 -9.65
CA TYR A 58 7.70 6.23 -10.08
C TYR A 58 7.77 7.63 -10.67
N SER A 59 8.82 8.39 -10.33
CA SER A 59 9.00 9.76 -10.80
C SER A 59 10.42 9.97 -11.31
N LEU A 60 10.55 10.20 -12.63
CA LEU A 60 11.83 10.34 -13.30
C LEU A 60 12.04 11.76 -13.81
N LYS A 61 13.16 12.36 -13.43
CA LYS A 61 13.50 13.75 -13.73
C LYS A 61 14.14 13.91 -15.09
N TYR A 62 13.92 15.08 -15.70
CA TYR A 62 14.46 15.43 -16.99
C TYR A 62 15.26 16.74 -16.94
N SER A 63 16.31 16.81 -17.75
CA SER A 63 17.02 18.07 -17.98
C SER A 63 16.13 19.09 -18.70
N ILE A 64 16.50 20.35 -18.62
CA ILE A 64 15.82 21.43 -19.35
C ILE A 64 15.77 21.10 -20.85
N SER A 65 14.64 21.33 -21.49
CA SER A 65 14.37 21.07 -22.91
C SER A 65 14.65 19.62 -23.38
N ALA A 66 15.01 18.71 -22.48
CA ALA A 66 15.27 17.32 -22.85
C ALA A 66 13.96 16.50 -22.87
N THR A 67 13.89 15.58 -23.84
CA THR A 67 12.85 14.55 -23.96
C THR A 67 13.42 13.16 -23.82
N ARG A 68 14.77 13.00 -23.81
CA ARG A 68 15.46 11.77 -23.56
C ARG A 68 15.74 11.67 -22.06
N LEU A 69 15.38 10.54 -21.48
CA LEU A 69 15.69 10.24 -20.09
C LEU A 69 17.21 10.11 -19.90
N ASN A 70 17.73 10.75 -18.86
CA ASN A 70 19.10 10.62 -18.41
C ASN A 70 19.12 9.97 -17.02
N SER A 71 19.65 8.75 -16.93
CA SER A 71 19.78 8.01 -15.68
C SER A 71 20.73 8.65 -14.68
N LEU A 72 21.67 9.50 -15.15
CA LEU A 72 22.66 10.17 -14.27
C LEU A 72 22.09 11.38 -13.50
N ILE A 73 20.85 11.79 -13.76
CA ILE A 73 20.20 12.80 -12.92
C ILE A 73 19.93 12.18 -11.54
N ALA A 74 20.28 12.92 -10.48
CA ALA A 74 20.17 12.45 -9.10
C ALA A 74 18.78 11.88 -8.77
N GLY A 75 18.76 10.64 -8.35
CA GLY A 75 17.57 9.87 -8.02
C GLY A 75 16.99 9.04 -9.18
N ASN A 76 17.37 9.30 -10.43
CA ASN A 76 16.85 8.53 -11.58
C ASN A 76 17.39 7.10 -11.65
N THR A 77 18.64 6.88 -11.25
CA THR A 77 19.22 5.53 -11.27
C THR A 77 18.49 4.59 -10.33
N GLU A 78 18.25 5.05 -9.11
CA GLU A 78 17.53 4.30 -8.09
C GLU A 78 16.08 4.07 -8.50
N GLU A 79 15.42 5.11 -8.97
CA GLU A 79 14.01 5.05 -9.39
C GLU A 79 13.82 4.10 -10.60
N LEU A 80 14.77 4.11 -11.55
CA LEU A 80 14.77 3.15 -12.67
C LEU A 80 14.99 1.71 -12.20
N ALA A 81 15.89 1.50 -11.25
CA ALA A 81 16.16 0.16 -10.73
C ALA A 81 14.93 -0.41 -9.97
N GLU A 82 14.23 0.43 -9.19
CA GLU A 82 12.99 0.05 -8.53
C GLU A 82 11.88 -0.27 -9.54
N LEU A 83 11.75 0.56 -10.59
CA LEU A 83 10.80 0.31 -11.67
C LEU A 83 11.10 -0.99 -12.42
N ASP A 84 12.38 -1.23 -12.76
CA ASP A 84 12.80 -2.44 -13.47
C ASP A 84 12.49 -3.69 -12.63
N LYS A 85 12.79 -3.63 -11.32
CA LYS A 85 12.47 -4.71 -10.40
C LYS A 85 10.96 -4.98 -10.34
N PHE A 86 10.15 -3.94 -10.16
CA PHE A 86 8.69 -4.06 -10.11
C PHE A 86 8.11 -4.68 -11.39
N MET A 87 8.57 -4.22 -12.55
CA MET A 87 8.12 -4.76 -13.83
C MET A 87 8.56 -6.22 -14.04
N ALA A 88 9.71 -6.62 -13.49
CA ALA A 88 10.15 -8.01 -13.50
C ALA A 88 9.34 -8.87 -12.54
N ASP A 89 9.05 -8.39 -11.34
CA ASP A 89 8.22 -9.07 -10.34
C ASP A 89 6.82 -9.37 -10.90
N ILE A 90 6.17 -8.40 -11.55
CA ILE A 90 4.87 -8.59 -12.23
C ILE A 90 4.93 -9.69 -13.31
N GLN A 91 6.07 -9.86 -13.98
CA GLN A 91 6.19 -10.88 -15.02
C GLN A 91 6.42 -12.28 -14.47
N GLN A 92 6.95 -12.40 -13.27
CA GLN A 92 7.32 -13.66 -12.63
C GLN A 92 6.30 -14.12 -11.60
N ASP A 93 5.68 -13.20 -10.88
CA ASP A 93 4.75 -13.49 -9.79
C ASP A 93 3.31 -13.45 -10.31
N THR A 94 2.70 -14.64 -10.39
CA THR A 94 1.30 -14.80 -10.82
C THR A 94 0.28 -14.29 -9.82
N SER A 95 0.69 -13.94 -8.61
CA SER A 95 -0.19 -13.33 -7.61
C SER A 95 -0.38 -11.82 -7.82
N ILE A 96 0.43 -11.19 -8.68
CA ILE A 96 0.35 -9.76 -8.97
C ILE A 96 -0.36 -9.55 -10.32
N HIS A 97 -1.49 -8.86 -10.28
CA HIS A 97 -2.32 -8.60 -11.47
C HIS A 97 -2.32 -7.13 -11.83
N LEU A 98 -1.41 -6.69 -12.71
CA LEU A 98 -1.36 -5.32 -13.20
C LEU A 98 -2.60 -5.00 -14.06
N GLN A 99 -3.35 -3.98 -13.64
CA GLN A 99 -4.61 -3.57 -14.28
C GLN A 99 -4.36 -2.50 -15.36
N ARG A 100 -3.62 -1.46 -15.01
CA ARG A 100 -3.29 -0.36 -15.92
C ARG A 100 -2.03 0.37 -15.48
N ILE A 101 -1.43 1.07 -16.42
CA ILE A 101 -0.32 1.99 -16.21
C ILE A 101 -0.76 3.38 -16.67
N GLU A 102 -0.60 4.38 -15.83
CA GLU A 102 -0.79 5.78 -16.18
C GLU A 102 0.58 6.48 -16.24
N ILE A 103 0.83 7.20 -17.33
CA ILE A 103 2.07 7.95 -17.56
C ILE A 103 1.72 9.41 -17.78
N VAL A 104 2.23 10.29 -16.93
CA VAL A 104 2.03 11.73 -17.04
C VAL A 104 3.37 12.42 -17.27
N GLY A 105 3.53 13.08 -18.41
CA GLY A 105 4.68 13.92 -18.68
C GLY A 105 4.47 15.33 -18.16
N TYR A 106 5.49 15.89 -17.52
CA TYR A 106 5.43 17.25 -16.97
C TYR A 106 6.50 18.15 -17.55
N ALA A 107 6.15 19.42 -17.75
CA ALA A 107 7.08 20.50 -18.03
C ALA A 107 6.95 21.59 -16.96
N SER A 108 8.05 22.28 -16.67
CA SER A 108 8.04 23.45 -15.79
C SER A 108 7.37 24.65 -16.46
N PRO A 109 6.85 25.63 -15.68
CA PRO A 109 6.06 26.74 -16.22
C PRO A 109 6.88 27.79 -16.96
N ASP A 110 8.22 27.74 -16.85
CA ASP A 110 9.13 28.72 -17.46
C ASP A 110 9.20 28.60 -18.98
N GLY A 111 9.21 29.74 -19.69
CA GLY A 111 9.34 29.80 -21.13
C GLY A 111 8.02 29.78 -21.89
N ASN A 112 8.04 29.24 -23.12
CA ASN A 112 6.88 29.24 -23.99
C ASN A 112 5.91 28.08 -23.67
N ALA A 113 4.65 28.39 -23.35
CA ALA A 113 3.65 27.43 -22.95
C ALA A 113 3.43 26.32 -23.99
N ARG A 114 3.30 26.67 -25.28
CA ARG A 114 3.07 25.69 -26.36
C ARG A 114 4.24 24.72 -26.53
N ASN A 115 5.47 25.25 -26.38
CA ASN A 115 6.66 24.38 -26.41
C ASN A 115 6.68 23.45 -25.20
N ASN A 116 6.26 23.91 -24.01
CA ASN A 116 6.19 23.12 -22.80
C ASN A 116 5.13 22.01 -22.90
N GLU A 117 3.96 22.28 -23.48
CA GLU A 117 2.94 21.27 -23.78
C GLU A 117 3.50 20.15 -24.68
N THR A 118 4.17 20.54 -25.77
CA THR A 118 4.82 19.58 -26.70
C THR A 118 5.91 18.80 -26.01
N LEU A 119 6.71 19.44 -25.15
CA LEU A 119 7.80 18.85 -24.40
C LEU A 119 7.28 17.82 -23.37
N ALA A 120 6.24 18.17 -22.63
CA ALA A 120 5.59 17.29 -21.66
C ALA A 120 5.04 16.02 -22.33
N LEU A 121 4.28 16.19 -23.41
CA LEU A 121 3.74 15.07 -24.19
C LEU A 121 4.86 14.17 -24.76
N SER A 122 5.89 14.79 -25.34
CA SER A 122 7.03 14.05 -25.90
C SER A 122 7.79 13.23 -24.84
N ARG A 123 7.88 13.73 -23.60
CA ARG A 123 8.46 12.99 -22.48
C ARG A 123 7.64 11.74 -22.18
N ALA A 124 6.31 11.89 -22.01
CA ALA A 124 5.41 10.77 -21.76
C ALA A 124 5.49 9.70 -22.85
N GLN A 125 5.47 10.11 -24.13
CA GLN A 125 5.56 9.20 -25.28
C GLN A 125 6.88 8.45 -25.32
N LYS A 126 8.03 9.14 -25.10
CA LYS A 126 9.33 8.50 -25.11
C LYS A 126 9.53 7.57 -23.92
N PHE A 127 8.96 7.92 -22.76
CA PHE A 127 8.97 7.05 -21.60
C PHE A 127 8.15 5.78 -21.84
N ARG A 128 6.93 5.90 -22.40
CA ARG A 128 6.16 4.72 -22.84
C ARG A 128 6.96 3.85 -23.80
N ASN A 129 7.60 4.44 -24.82
CA ASN A 129 8.39 3.69 -25.79
C ASN A 129 9.57 2.95 -25.13
N MET A 130 10.14 3.50 -24.07
CA MET A 130 11.16 2.82 -23.26
C MET A 130 10.57 1.61 -22.53
N LEU A 131 9.39 1.74 -21.92
CA LEU A 131 8.68 0.62 -21.28
C LEU A 131 8.31 -0.47 -22.29
N ASP A 132 7.86 -0.07 -23.48
CA ASP A 132 7.53 -1.00 -24.55
C ASP A 132 8.75 -1.78 -25.03
N SER A 133 9.88 -1.11 -25.20
CA SER A 133 11.13 -1.75 -25.65
C SER A 133 11.71 -2.71 -24.62
N ARG A 134 11.47 -2.51 -23.34
CA ARG A 134 12.01 -3.33 -22.24
C ARG A 134 11.06 -4.42 -21.78
N PHE A 135 9.77 -4.14 -21.75
CA PHE A 135 8.76 -4.98 -21.09
C PHE A 135 7.55 -5.33 -21.95
N ASN A 136 7.47 -4.84 -23.20
CA ASN A 136 6.28 -4.93 -24.07
C ASN A 136 5.00 -4.39 -23.38
N ALA A 137 5.14 -3.29 -22.63
CA ALA A 137 4.11 -2.82 -21.70
C ALA A 137 2.76 -2.56 -22.38
N SER A 138 2.73 -1.83 -23.50
CA SER A 138 1.48 -1.48 -24.21
C SER A 138 0.80 -2.68 -24.89
N THR A 139 1.53 -3.78 -25.13
CA THR A 139 0.95 -5.01 -25.67
C THR A 139 0.27 -5.84 -24.57
N ARG A 140 0.83 -5.77 -23.35
CA ARG A 140 0.41 -6.61 -22.23
C ARG A 140 -0.60 -5.93 -21.32
N TYR A 141 -0.53 -4.61 -21.22
CA TYR A 141 -1.27 -3.83 -20.23
C TYR A 141 -1.94 -2.61 -20.87
N LYS A 142 -2.99 -2.12 -20.24
CA LYS A 142 -3.62 -0.85 -20.61
C LYS A 142 -2.72 0.31 -20.19
N VAL A 143 -2.05 0.97 -21.15
CA VAL A 143 -1.20 2.13 -20.90
C VAL A 143 -1.93 3.40 -21.32
N GLN A 144 -2.09 4.32 -20.38
CA GLN A 144 -2.71 5.63 -20.57
C GLN A 144 -1.64 6.72 -20.53
N LEU A 145 -1.70 7.68 -21.46
CA LEU A 145 -0.79 8.79 -21.53
C LEU A 145 -1.54 10.10 -21.30
N SER A 146 -0.93 10.98 -20.53
CA SER A 146 -1.32 12.37 -20.42
C SER A 146 -0.09 13.27 -20.26
N SER A 147 -0.30 14.59 -20.34
CA SER A 147 0.75 15.57 -20.16
C SER A 147 0.19 16.84 -19.53
N ALA A 148 1.02 17.52 -18.76
CA ALA A 148 0.68 18.79 -18.14
C ALA A 148 1.88 19.74 -18.12
N VAL A 149 1.61 21.04 -18.21
CA VAL A 149 2.55 22.08 -17.84
C VAL A 149 2.22 22.46 -16.39
N GLU A 150 3.19 22.36 -15.53
CA GLU A 150 2.99 22.72 -14.13
C GLU A 150 2.67 24.21 -13.99
N PRO A 151 1.71 24.59 -13.14
CA PRO A 151 1.48 25.98 -12.84
C PRO A 151 2.63 26.56 -12.00
N TRP A 152 2.83 27.89 -12.02
CA TRP A 152 3.81 28.54 -11.14
C TRP A 152 3.59 28.25 -9.66
N LYS A 153 2.35 28.08 -9.24
CA LYS A 153 1.99 27.69 -7.88
C LYS A 153 2.63 26.37 -7.43
N ALA A 154 2.96 25.46 -8.35
CA ALA A 154 3.67 24.22 -8.01
C ALA A 154 5.09 24.46 -7.47
N CYS A 155 5.59 25.71 -7.54
CA CYS A 155 6.86 26.11 -6.96
C CYS A 155 6.77 26.49 -5.46
N ASP A 156 5.57 26.62 -4.88
CA ASP A 156 5.37 27.14 -3.51
C ASP A 156 6.18 26.34 -2.50
N ASP A 157 6.07 25.03 -2.49
CA ASP A 157 6.84 24.13 -1.60
C ASP A 157 8.36 24.33 -1.73
N GLY A 158 8.83 24.52 -2.98
CA GLY A 158 10.24 24.75 -3.25
C GLY A 158 10.73 26.08 -2.67
N VAL A 159 9.89 27.12 -2.74
CA VAL A 159 10.18 28.42 -2.13
C VAL A 159 10.20 28.34 -0.61
N GLU A 160 9.22 27.68 -0.02
CA GLU A 160 9.14 27.52 1.45
C GLU A 160 10.35 26.78 2.03
N LYS A 161 10.83 25.75 1.35
CA LYS A 161 12.00 24.94 1.74
C LYS A 161 13.34 25.60 1.39
N SER A 162 13.34 26.68 0.61
CA SER A 162 14.54 27.34 0.12
C SER A 162 15.17 28.31 1.13
N ALA A 163 16.36 28.85 0.80
CA ALA A 163 17.04 29.89 1.55
C ALA A 163 16.71 31.32 1.06
N ILE A 164 15.60 31.54 0.37
CA ILE A 164 15.15 32.86 -0.09
C ILE A 164 14.85 33.71 1.15
N ALA A 165 15.42 34.92 1.22
CA ALA A 165 15.24 35.79 2.36
C ALA A 165 13.81 36.38 2.46
N ASP A 166 13.23 36.78 1.34
CA ASP A 166 11.87 37.35 1.23
C ASP A 166 10.90 36.38 0.57
N LYS A 167 10.67 35.23 1.26
CA LYS A 167 9.81 34.14 0.74
C LYS A 167 8.40 34.64 0.45
N GLN A 168 7.82 35.43 1.36
CA GLN A 168 6.43 35.89 1.21
C GLN A 168 6.24 36.68 -0.09
N LYS A 169 7.15 37.57 -0.40
CA LYS A 169 7.09 38.34 -1.67
C LYS A 169 7.14 37.42 -2.89
N VAL A 170 7.93 36.36 -2.84
CA VAL A 170 8.01 35.39 -3.96
C VAL A 170 6.74 34.57 -4.04
N LEU A 171 6.19 34.10 -2.92
CA LEU A 171 4.93 33.38 -2.86
C LEU A 171 3.76 34.25 -3.36
N ASP A 172 3.75 35.53 -3.00
CA ASP A 172 2.75 36.47 -3.53
C ASP A 172 2.82 36.59 -5.05
N ILE A 173 4.01 36.65 -5.62
CA ILE A 173 4.21 36.67 -7.09
C ILE A 173 3.69 35.37 -7.74
N LEU A 174 3.98 34.21 -7.16
CA LEU A 174 3.56 32.90 -7.70
C LEU A 174 2.03 32.74 -7.68
N ASN A 175 1.37 33.34 -6.68
CA ASN A 175 -0.07 33.23 -6.48
C ASN A 175 -0.87 34.42 -7.06
N LEU A 176 -0.21 35.39 -7.74
CA LEU A 176 -0.90 36.47 -8.40
C LEU A 176 -1.83 35.95 -9.50
N SER A 177 -3.02 36.54 -9.61
CA SER A 177 -3.95 36.33 -10.73
C SER A 177 -3.47 37.01 -12.01
N SER A 178 -2.22 36.75 -12.42
CA SER A 178 -1.56 37.31 -13.56
C SER A 178 -1.18 36.24 -14.60
N THR A 179 -0.78 36.69 -15.80
CA THR A 179 -0.35 35.75 -16.82
C THR A 179 0.95 34.99 -16.40
N PRO A 180 1.17 33.75 -16.83
CA PRO A 180 2.42 33.03 -16.56
C PRO A 180 3.68 33.81 -16.97
N GLN A 181 3.61 34.58 -18.07
CA GLN A 181 4.70 35.43 -18.56
C GLN A 181 4.98 36.61 -17.63
N SER A 182 3.95 37.18 -17.01
CA SER A 182 4.11 38.26 -16.03
C SER A 182 4.80 37.74 -14.77
N ILE A 183 4.40 36.56 -14.27
CA ILE A 183 5.04 35.91 -13.12
C ILE A 183 6.53 35.65 -13.43
N GLU A 184 6.82 35.05 -14.56
CA GLU A 184 8.20 34.79 -15.01
C GLU A 184 9.05 36.05 -15.07
N SER A 185 8.49 37.13 -15.63
CA SER A 185 9.19 38.42 -15.77
C SER A 185 9.52 39.00 -14.39
N GLN A 186 8.59 38.96 -13.44
CA GLN A 186 8.81 39.45 -12.08
C GLN A 186 9.87 38.61 -11.33
N LEU A 187 9.86 37.30 -11.49
CA LEU A 187 10.89 36.43 -10.91
C LEU A 187 12.27 36.70 -11.53
N LYS A 188 12.34 36.92 -12.84
CA LYS A 188 13.59 37.27 -13.56
C LYS A 188 14.15 38.63 -13.15
N ALA A 189 13.31 39.56 -12.72
CA ALA A 189 13.75 40.84 -12.16
C ALA A 189 14.48 40.72 -10.82
N MET A 190 14.46 39.53 -10.19
CA MET A 190 15.17 39.18 -8.96
C MET A 190 16.27 38.14 -9.25
N PRO A 191 17.50 38.53 -9.65
CA PRO A 191 18.50 37.61 -10.19
C PRO A 191 18.86 36.44 -9.28
N THR A 192 18.98 36.69 -7.98
CA THR A 192 19.31 35.67 -6.97
C THR A 192 18.18 34.64 -6.85
N VAL A 193 16.92 35.12 -6.79
CA VAL A 193 15.73 34.25 -6.74
C VAL A 193 15.61 33.45 -8.03
N TRP A 194 15.77 34.08 -9.19
CA TRP A 194 15.70 33.42 -10.47
C TRP A 194 16.79 32.33 -10.63
N SER A 195 18.00 32.60 -10.17
CA SER A 195 19.08 31.60 -10.15
C SER A 195 18.69 30.37 -9.33
N LEU A 196 18.10 30.58 -8.14
CA LEU A 196 17.63 29.46 -7.31
C LEU A 196 16.48 28.69 -8.00
N PHE A 197 15.52 29.40 -8.60
CA PHE A 197 14.45 28.73 -9.35
C PHE A 197 15.01 27.82 -10.43
N ARG A 198 15.91 28.32 -11.27
CA ARG A 198 16.50 27.55 -12.38
C ARG A 198 17.29 26.31 -11.94
N ASN A 199 18.00 26.45 -10.83
CA ASN A 199 18.97 25.43 -10.41
C ASN A 199 18.38 24.43 -9.42
N THR A 200 17.32 24.79 -8.68
CA THR A 200 16.81 23.96 -7.59
C THR A 200 15.31 23.68 -7.71
N ILE A 201 14.47 24.69 -7.93
CA ILE A 201 13.01 24.54 -7.86
C ILE A 201 12.45 23.97 -9.18
N LEU A 202 12.66 24.64 -10.30
CA LEU A 202 12.14 24.22 -11.61
C LEU A 202 12.60 22.83 -12.08
N PRO A 203 13.81 22.35 -11.76
CA PRO A 203 14.22 20.99 -12.13
C PRO A 203 13.32 19.89 -11.57
N SER A 204 12.71 20.07 -10.39
CA SER A 204 11.80 19.08 -9.79
C SER A 204 10.48 18.95 -10.55
N LEU A 205 10.08 19.97 -11.30
CA LEU A 205 8.85 20.02 -12.09
C LEU A 205 9.02 19.41 -13.50
N ARG A 206 10.26 19.10 -13.90
CA ARG A 206 10.58 18.50 -15.20
C ARG A 206 10.71 17.00 -15.05
N ARG A 207 9.59 16.28 -15.11
CA ARG A 207 9.55 14.86 -14.80
C ARG A 207 8.54 14.10 -15.65
N VAL A 208 8.60 12.80 -15.56
CA VAL A 208 7.54 11.89 -15.94
C VAL A 208 7.19 11.09 -14.70
N ASP A 209 5.91 11.10 -14.37
CA ASP A 209 5.37 10.23 -13.33
C ASP A 209 4.67 9.03 -13.97
N MET A 210 4.92 7.84 -13.44
CA MET A 210 4.23 6.62 -13.79
C MET A 210 3.53 6.08 -12.55
N THR A 211 2.25 5.77 -12.69
CA THR A 211 1.48 5.05 -11.67
C THR A 211 1.02 3.72 -12.26
N ALA A 212 1.37 2.64 -11.62
CA ALA A 212 0.91 1.29 -11.91
C ALA A 212 -0.16 0.90 -10.89
N TYR A 213 -1.35 0.52 -11.37
CA TYR A 213 -2.47 0.05 -10.54
C TYR A 213 -2.57 -1.46 -10.68
N TYR A 214 -2.55 -2.17 -9.57
CA TYR A 214 -2.53 -3.62 -9.56
C TYR A 214 -3.30 -4.20 -8.40
N ASN A 215 -3.66 -5.48 -8.52
CA ASN A 215 -4.24 -6.27 -7.44
C ASN A 215 -3.22 -7.32 -7.03
N THR A 216 -3.27 -7.74 -5.77
CA THR A 216 -2.46 -8.83 -5.27
C THR A 216 -3.34 -9.93 -4.70
N ASP A 217 -3.01 -11.19 -5.01
CA ASP A 217 -3.68 -12.36 -4.47
C ASP A 217 -2.81 -12.99 -3.38
N THR A 218 -3.39 -13.21 -2.20
CA THR A 218 -2.71 -13.87 -1.07
C THR A 218 -3.46 -15.12 -0.68
N ILE A 219 -2.76 -16.23 -0.42
CA ILE A 219 -3.38 -17.45 0.11
C ILE A 219 -3.33 -17.41 1.63
N PHE A 220 -4.51 -17.49 2.24
CA PHE A 220 -4.69 -17.60 3.68
C PHE A 220 -5.18 -18.99 4.06
N GLU A 221 -4.54 -19.64 5.05
CA GLU A 221 -4.92 -20.94 5.56
C GLU A 221 -5.51 -20.82 6.97
N LEU A 222 -6.75 -21.28 7.13
CA LEU A 222 -7.45 -21.34 8.40
C LEU A 222 -7.54 -22.79 8.87
N ARG A 223 -7.10 -23.06 10.09
CA ARG A 223 -7.18 -24.39 10.72
C ARG A 223 -8.15 -24.34 11.89
N THR A 224 -9.22 -25.12 11.83
CA THR A 224 -10.23 -25.25 12.90
C THR A 224 -10.18 -26.67 13.44
N LEU A 225 -10.15 -26.83 14.76
CA LEU A 225 -10.26 -28.15 15.40
C LEU A 225 -11.60 -28.81 15.06
N ILE A 226 -11.57 -30.08 14.67
CA ILE A 226 -12.77 -30.88 14.49
C ILE A 226 -13.16 -31.41 15.87
N GLU A 227 -14.27 -30.95 16.41
CA GLU A 227 -14.84 -31.54 17.63
C GLU A 227 -15.28 -32.97 17.32
N LYS A 228 -14.51 -33.96 17.81
CA LYS A 228 -14.96 -35.33 17.78
C LYS A 228 -16.04 -35.47 18.86
N PRO A 229 -17.23 -35.99 18.50
CA PRO A 229 -18.24 -36.28 19.53
C PRO A 229 -17.63 -37.22 20.56
N GLU A 230 -17.67 -36.81 21.83
CA GLU A 230 -17.23 -37.60 22.91
C GLU A 230 -17.96 -38.97 22.87
N PRO A 231 -17.24 -40.13 22.96
CA PRO A 231 -17.90 -41.43 22.95
C PRO A 231 -18.91 -41.44 24.09
N GLN A 232 -20.21 -41.51 23.75
CA GLN A 232 -21.28 -41.64 24.74
C GLN A 232 -20.96 -42.83 25.58
N GLN A 233 -20.47 -42.60 26.78
CA GLN A 233 -20.35 -43.66 27.79
C GLN A 233 -21.75 -44.23 28.04
N ALA A 234 -21.92 -45.51 27.69
CA ALA A 234 -23.15 -46.23 27.98
C ALA A 234 -23.51 -46.01 29.44
N THR A 235 -24.53 -45.26 29.70
CA THR A 235 -25.00 -44.95 31.06
C THR A 235 -25.52 -46.23 31.69
N ALA A 236 -24.74 -46.78 32.62
CA ALA A 236 -25.33 -47.69 33.64
C ALA A 236 -26.43 -46.90 34.40
N PRO A 237 -27.55 -47.53 34.79
CA PRO A 237 -28.67 -46.83 35.40
C PRO A 237 -28.27 -46.18 36.71
N GLN A 238 -28.05 -44.88 36.72
CA GLN A 238 -27.76 -44.11 37.91
C GLN A 238 -29.07 -43.74 38.63
N LYS A 239 -29.12 -44.06 39.90
CA LYS A 239 -30.08 -43.56 40.85
C LYS A 239 -30.00 -42.01 40.87
N ARG A 240 -31.13 -41.35 40.61
CA ARG A 240 -31.23 -39.88 40.58
C ARG A 240 -30.82 -39.26 41.92
N CYS A 241 -29.72 -38.53 41.93
CA CYS A 241 -29.49 -37.46 42.87
C CYS A 241 -29.61 -36.14 42.07
N SER A 242 -30.59 -35.31 42.43
CA SER A 242 -30.83 -34.01 41.78
C SER A 242 -29.92 -32.96 42.41
N CYS A 243 -28.78 -32.68 41.72
CA CYS A 243 -28.02 -31.45 41.98
C CYS A 243 -28.02 -30.62 40.71
N PRO A 244 -28.17 -29.30 40.76
CA PRO A 244 -28.09 -28.46 39.57
C PRO A 244 -26.64 -28.39 39.06
N VAL A 245 -26.45 -28.73 37.79
CA VAL A 245 -25.18 -28.59 37.11
C VAL A 245 -25.16 -27.19 36.51
N ILE A 246 -24.20 -26.38 36.93
CA ILE A 246 -23.85 -25.14 36.23
C ILE A 246 -22.88 -25.54 35.12
N VAL A 247 -23.27 -25.37 33.87
CA VAL A 247 -22.41 -25.56 32.70
C VAL A 247 -21.66 -24.26 32.45
N GLU A 248 -20.36 -24.30 32.65
CA GLU A 248 -19.45 -23.24 32.20
C GLU A 248 -18.97 -23.61 30.77
N ASP A 249 -19.37 -22.82 29.80
CA ASP A 249 -18.88 -22.91 28.40
C ASP A 249 -17.43 -22.44 28.36
N GLU A 250 -16.50 -23.33 28.05
CA GLU A 250 -15.11 -22.97 27.74
C GLU A 250 -15.00 -22.61 26.25
N MET A 251 -14.77 -21.34 25.99
CA MET A 251 -14.32 -20.86 24.67
C MET A 251 -12.85 -21.22 24.44
N ILE A 252 -12.57 -21.98 23.41
CA ILE A 252 -11.20 -22.27 22.96
C ILE A 252 -10.81 -21.23 21.91
N GLY A 253 -9.94 -20.30 22.34
CA GLY A 253 -9.34 -19.31 21.48
C GLY A 253 -8.24 -19.87 20.58
N ILE A 254 -7.91 -19.12 19.59
CA ILE A 254 -6.85 -19.32 18.59
C ILE A 254 -5.51 -19.58 19.31
N ILE A 255 -4.87 -20.71 19.06
CA ILE A 255 -3.51 -20.99 19.53
C ILE A 255 -2.51 -20.45 18.50
N VAL A 256 -1.95 -19.27 18.81
CA VAL A 256 -0.61 -18.91 18.36
C VAL A 256 0.35 -19.56 19.37
N ASP A 257 1.32 -20.31 18.88
CA ASP A 257 2.28 -21.08 19.66
C ASP A 257 3.02 -20.21 20.69
N MET A 258 2.64 -20.33 21.97
CA MET A 258 3.43 -19.83 23.09
C MET A 258 3.46 -20.87 24.19
N HIS A 259 4.65 -21.27 24.57
CA HIS A 259 4.97 -22.29 25.58
C HIS A 259 4.28 -22.07 26.94
N PRO A 260 3.88 -23.15 27.63
CA PRO A 260 3.11 -23.04 28.87
C PRO A 260 3.99 -22.83 30.09
N ALA A 261 3.66 -21.83 30.89
CA ALA A 261 4.12 -21.75 32.28
C ALA A 261 3.16 -22.54 33.19
N LYS A 262 3.70 -23.53 33.87
CA LYS A 262 3.00 -24.37 34.85
C LYS A 262 2.44 -23.53 36.00
N ARG A 263 1.14 -23.65 36.29
CA ARG A 263 0.61 -23.35 37.63
C ARG A 263 -0.33 -24.45 38.09
N HIS A 264 0.10 -25.10 39.18
CA HIS A 264 -0.73 -25.99 39.98
C HIS A 264 -1.75 -25.15 40.77
N HIS A 265 -3.03 -25.45 40.65
CA HIS A 265 -4.00 -25.14 41.71
C HIS A 265 -4.82 -26.39 42.03
N LYS A 266 -4.56 -26.93 43.26
CA LYS A 266 -5.43 -27.89 43.91
C LYS A 266 -6.64 -27.13 44.48
N HIS A 267 -7.84 -27.44 44.05
CA HIS A 267 -9.06 -27.12 44.81
C HIS A 267 -9.69 -28.37 45.36
N ASN A 268 -9.47 -28.54 46.64
CA ASN A 268 -10.28 -29.42 47.49
C ASN A 268 -11.66 -28.77 47.70
N ARG A 269 -12.72 -29.34 47.19
CA ARG A 269 -14.09 -29.03 47.68
C ARG A 269 -14.64 -30.19 48.43
N HIS A 270 -14.84 -29.92 49.70
CA HIS A 270 -15.52 -30.77 50.66
C HIS A 270 -17.01 -30.68 50.42
N CYS A 271 -17.71 -31.78 50.20
CA CYS A 271 -19.18 -31.86 50.23
C CYS A 271 -19.61 -32.15 51.69
N PRO A 272 -20.50 -31.34 52.30
CA PRO A 272 -20.87 -31.49 53.68
C PRO A 272 -22.07 -32.40 53.94
N ASN A 273 -22.46 -33.32 53.08
CA ASN A 273 -23.48 -34.29 53.41
C ASN A 273 -23.15 -35.63 52.77
N GLY A 274 -22.76 -36.59 53.64
CA GLY A 274 -22.34 -37.95 53.31
C GLY A 274 -23.45 -38.72 52.58
N CYS A 275 -23.07 -39.18 51.36
CA CYS A 275 -23.68 -40.37 50.77
C CYS A 275 -22.55 -41.40 50.62
N ARG A 276 -22.70 -42.50 51.32
CA ARG A 276 -21.94 -43.73 51.15
C ARG A 276 -22.33 -44.42 49.84
#